data_2fac556890ac58ce29c89ef39b4fec38
#
_entry.id   2fac556890ac58ce29c89ef39b4fec38
#
_cell.length_a   1.000
_cell.length_b   1.000
_cell.length_c   1.000
_cell.angle_alpha   90.00
_cell.angle_beta   90.00
_cell.angle_gamma   90.00
#
_symmetry.space_group_name_H-M   'P 1'
#
loop_
_entity.id
_entity.type
_entity.pdbx_description
1 polymer ?
#
loop_
_entity_poly.entity_id
_entity_poly.type
_entity_poly.pdbx_seq_one_letter_code
_entity_poly.pdbx_strand_id
1 'polypeptide(L)'
;MFCISLGLHYLCTEIRKTMVKRRWHCKPGEQPTELDKRIMYLENKGWEVPTRDLIKTPEQIEGIRRASAVNTGVLDAVGEAIHAGMSTLEIDQICRDYCTKHGATPACLNYGGDEETKPFPMSVCTSINEVVCHGIPKAEDILEEGDIINVDFTTILDGYYADASRMYIIGKTTPEKEQLVRVTKECLEIGMEAAKPWHGVNEIGKAIQKHANKYHYGVVRDLCGHGVGNHFHEEPEVAHFSQRGEGMLLVPGMVFTIEPMINMGTWRVFVDADDPYGWEVISEDEMPSAQWEHTLLMTEHGVEVLSW
;
A
#
# COMPACT_ATOMS: atom_id res chain seq x y z
N MET A 1 -19.21 16.81 17.21
CA MET A 1 -17.83 16.30 17.12
C MET A 1 -17.93 14.78 17.06
N PHE A 2 -18.38 14.28 15.91
CA PHE A 2 -18.52 12.85 15.66
C PHE A 2 -17.42 12.45 14.67
N CYS A 3 -16.60 11.52 15.11
CA CYS A 3 -15.50 10.95 14.33
C CYS A 3 -16.11 10.21 13.13
N ILE A 4 -15.90 10.73 11.94
CA ILE A 4 -16.23 10.04 10.68
C ILE A 4 -15.10 9.05 10.46
N SER A 5 -15.30 7.83 10.91
CA SER A 5 -14.28 6.76 10.88
C SER A 5 -14.82 5.47 10.27
N LEU A 6 -15.83 5.51 9.39
CA LEU A 6 -16.59 4.29 9.10
C LEU A 6 -16.14 3.60 7.80
N GLY A 7 -15.83 4.32 6.73
CA GLY A 7 -15.31 3.72 5.49
C GLY A 7 -13.84 3.26 5.60
N LEU A 8 -13.00 4.06 6.27
CA LEU A 8 -11.59 3.73 6.57
C LEU A 8 -11.43 2.54 7.53
N HIS A 9 -12.48 2.20 8.28
CA HIS A 9 -12.51 1.07 9.21
C HIS A 9 -12.56 -0.28 8.50
N TYR A 10 -12.95 -0.34 7.22
CA TYR A 10 -13.13 -1.63 6.52
C TYR A 10 -11.78 -2.30 6.24
N LEU A 11 -10.80 -1.56 5.73
CA LEU A 11 -9.44 -2.08 5.51
C LEU A 11 -8.78 -2.51 6.83
N CYS A 12 -8.88 -1.70 7.89
CA CYS A 12 -8.41 -2.05 9.22
C CYS A 12 -9.26 -3.12 9.94
N THR A 13 -10.57 -3.28 9.64
CA THR A 13 -11.44 -4.25 10.34
C THR A 13 -11.36 -5.66 9.77
N GLU A 14 -11.12 -5.86 8.50
CA GLU A 14 -10.85 -7.18 7.94
C GLU A 14 -9.60 -7.78 8.58
N ILE A 15 -8.54 -6.99 8.73
CA ILE A 15 -7.31 -7.40 9.43
C ILE A 15 -7.60 -7.65 10.93
N ARG A 16 -8.39 -6.80 11.60
CA ARG A 16 -8.70 -6.95 13.05
C ARG A 16 -9.63 -8.10 13.41
N LYS A 17 -10.50 -8.57 12.52
CA LYS A 17 -11.41 -9.72 12.79
C LYS A 17 -10.68 -11.04 12.99
N THR A 18 -9.41 -11.15 12.56
CA THR A 18 -8.57 -12.34 12.71
C THR A 18 -7.72 -12.37 13.98
N MET A 19 -7.76 -11.35 14.84
CA MET A 19 -6.96 -11.27 16.08
C MET A 19 -7.41 -12.23 17.20
N VAL A 20 -7.41 -13.52 16.92
CA VAL A 20 -7.15 -14.52 17.96
C VAL A 20 -5.63 -14.67 18.00
N LYS A 21 -4.97 -14.24 19.09
CA LYS A 21 -3.52 -14.46 19.32
C LYS A 21 -3.24 -15.97 19.19
N ARG A 22 -2.95 -16.41 17.98
CA ARG A 22 -2.55 -17.78 17.71
C ARG A 22 -1.07 -17.86 18.04
N ARG A 23 -0.71 -18.66 19.05
CA ARG A 23 0.69 -18.99 19.32
C ARG A 23 1.28 -19.71 18.11
N TRP A 24 2.56 -19.45 17.85
CA TRP A 24 3.28 -20.19 16.81
C TRP A 24 3.32 -21.67 17.13
N HIS A 25 2.85 -22.51 16.22
CA HIS A 25 2.83 -23.97 16.37
C HIS A 25 3.42 -24.63 15.13
N CYS A 26 4.27 -25.67 15.36
CA CYS A 26 4.65 -26.58 14.30
C CYS A 26 3.45 -27.45 13.89
N LYS A 27 3.39 -27.90 12.67
CA LYS A 27 2.36 -28.86 12.26
C LYS A 27 2.53 -30.15 13.06
N PRO A 28 1.42 -30.83 13.42
CA PRO A 28 1.49 -32.09 14.17
C PRO A 28 2.39 -33.10 13.44
N GLY A 29 3.43 -33.62 14.15
CA GLY A 29 4.37 -34.61 13.61
C GLY A 29 5.58 -34.02 12.87
N GLU A 30 5.67 -32.71 12.63
CA GLU A 30 6.85 -32.04 12.09
C GLU A 30 7.85 -31.65 13.17
N GLN A 31 9.13 -31.81 12.91
CA GLN A 31 10.19 -31.29 13.77
C GLN A 31 10.35 -29.78 13.51
N PRO A 32 10.48 -28.95 14.57
CA PRO A 32 10.68 -27.52 14.41
C PRO A 32 11.93 -27.20 13.58
N THR A 33 11.79 -26.38 12.56
CA THR A 33 12.92 -25.79 11.81
C THR A 33 13.67 -24.78 12.70
N GLU A 34 14.83 -24.31 12.27
CA GLU A 34 15.55 -23.23 12.97
C GLU A 34 14.72 -21.94 13.03
N LEU A 35 13.96 -21.65 11.95
CA LEU A 35 13.01 -20.54 11.91
C LEU A 35 11.92 -20.69 13.00
N ASP A 36 11.29 -21.87 13.07
CA ASP A 36 10.28 -22.15 14.09
C ASP A 36 10.82 -21.95 15.51
N LYS A 37 12.00 -22.49 15.79
CA LYS A 37 12.66 -22.36 17.09
C LYS A 37 12.92 -20.89 17.45
N ARG A 38 13.38 -20.09 16.49
CA ARG A 38 13.65 -18.66 16.70
C ARG A 38 12.36 -17.89 16.97
N ILE A 39 11.30 -18.11 16.17
CA ILE A 39 10.00 -17.45 16.37
C ILE A 39 9.42 -17.83 17.73
N MET A 40 9.39 -19.12 18.09
CA MET A 40 8.89 -19.58 19.41
C MET A 40 9.69 -18.99 20.57
N TYR A 41 11.01 -18.83 20.42
CA TYR A 41 11.85 -18.19 21.42
C TYR A 41 11.47 -16.72 21.61
N LEU A 42 11.28 -15.96 20.51
CA LEU A 42 10.92 -14.55 20.55
C LEU A 42 9.50 -14.34 21.08
N GLU A 43 8.54 -15.18 20.68
CA GLU A 43 7.19 -15.18 21.24
C GLU A 43 7.19 -15.39 22.77
N ASN A 44 8.00 -16.35 23.27
CA ASN A 44 8.15 -16.57 24.72
C ASN A 44 8.83 -15.40 25.45
N LYS A 45 9.54 -14.52 24.72
CA LYS A 45 10.09 -13.26 25.25
C LYS A 45 9.10 -12.10 25.24
N GLY A 46 7.90 -12.33 24.71
CA GLY A 46 6.82 -11.35 24.66
C GLY A 46 6.79 -10.50 23.39
N TRP A 47 7.58 -10.86 22.38
CA TRP A 47 7.48 -10.22 21.06
C TRP A 47 6.20 -10.63 20.36
N GLU A 48 5.62 -9.72 19.61
CA GLU A 48 4.56 -10.02 18.66
C GLU A 48 5.19 -10.65 17.41
N VAL A 49 4.79 -11.88 17.10
CA VAL A 49 5.33 -12.66 15.98
C VAL A 49 4.25 -12.89 14.92
N PRO A 50 4.61 -13.00 13.62
CA PRO A 50 3.64 -13.33 12.58
C PRO A 50 3.04 -14.72 12.79
N THR A 51 1.86 -14.96 12.23
CA THR A 51 1.32 -16.31 12.07
C THR A 51 2.02 -17.04 10.91
N ARG A 52 1.90 -18.37 10.86
CA ARG A 52 2.63 -19.18 9.87
C ARG A 52 2.23 -18.88 8.42
N ASP A 53 0.98 -18.54 8.17
CA ASP A 53 0.43 -18.22 6.87
C ASP A 53 0.96 -16.91 6.28
N LEU A 54 1.48 -16.01 7.12
CA LEU A 54 2.14 -14.78 6.69
C LEU A 54 3.56 -15.02 6.13
N ILE A 55 4.16 -16.18 6.44
CA ILE A 55 5.47 -16.56 5.91
C ILE A 55 5.25 -17.39 4.65
N LYS A 56 5.52 -16.79 3.51
CA LYS A 56 5.27 -17.37 2.18
C LYS A 56 6.24 -18.51 1.89
N THR A 57 5.75 -19.55 1.24
CA THR A 57 6.60 -20.63 0.71
C THR A 57 7.36 -20.15 -0.53
N PRO A 58 8.44 -20.87 -0.94
CA PRO A 58 9.14 -20.54 -2.18
C PRO A 58 8.23 -20.50 -3.41
N GLU A 59 7.24 -21.39 -3.51
CA GLU A 59 6.27 -21.44 -4.61
C GLU A 59 5.34 -20.21 -4.59
N GLN A 60 4.91 -19.78 -3.40
CA GLN A 60 4.08 -18.58 -3.25
C GLN A 60 4.88 -17.33 -3.61
N ILE A 61 6.13 -17.21 -3.14
CA ILE A 61 7.02 -16.09 -3.49
C ILE A 61 7.22 -16.01 -5.00
N GLU A 62 7.42 -17.14 -5.67
CA GLU A 62 7.58 -17.16 -7.13
C GLU A 62 6.28 -16.78 -7.85
N GLY A 63 5.12 -17.20 -7.33
CA GLY A 63 3.81 -16.76 -7.83
C GLY A 63 3.64 -15.24 -7.69
N ILE A 64 3.97 -14.68 -6.53
CA ILE A 64 3.92 -13.23 -6.26
C ILE A 64 4.89 -12.47 -7.18
N ARG A 65 6.10 -13.00 -7.43
CA ARG A 65 7.05 -12.39 -8.38
C ARG A 65 6.48 -12.27 -9.80
N ARG A 66 5.79 -13.32 -10.27
CA ARG A 66 5.13 -13.25 -11.58
C ARG A 66 4.02 -12.22 -11.62
N ALA A 67 3.16 -12.15 -10.57
CA ALA A 67 2.15 -11.11 -10.45
C ALA A 67 2.79 -9.71 -10.40
N SER A 68 3.89 -9.55 -9.65
CA SER A 68 4.66 -8.30 -9.52
C SER A 68 5.24 -7.82 -10.86
N ALA A 69 5.73 -8.74 -11.69
CA ALA A 69 6.24 -8.39 -13.02
C ALA A 69 5.14 -7.83 -13.93
N VAL A 70 3.92 -8.38 -13.85
CA VAL A 70 2.76 -7.83 -14.57
C VAL A 70 2.36 -6.49 -14.00
N ASN A 71 2.31 -6.37 -12.67
CA ASN A 71 1.93 -5.13 -11.97
C ASN A 71 2.85 -3.96 -12.34
N THR A 72 4.16 -4.18 -12.27
CA THR A 72 5.17 -3.20 -12.71
C THR A 72 4.98 -2.81 -14.17
N GLY A 73 4.70 -3.79 -15.05
CA GLY A 73 4.45 -3.54 -16.46
C GLY A 73 3.19 -2.72 -16.73
N VAL A 74 2.14 -2.85 -15.90
CA VAL A 74 0.96 -1.95 -15.97
C VAL A 74 1.37 -0.51 -15.70
N LEU A 75 2.10 -0.27 -14.61
CA LEU A 75 2.54 1.07 -14.23
C LEU A 75 3.54 1.65 -15.25
N ASP A 76 4.38 0.81 -15.87
CA ASP A 76 5.25 1.23 -16.98
C ASP A 76 4.42 1.67 -18.20
N ALA A 77 3.40 0.90 -18.57
CA ALA A 77 2.51 1.25 -19.70
C ALA A 77 1.74 2.56 -19.45
N VAL A 78 1.29 2.80 -18.20
CA VAL A 78 0.72 4.10 -17.82
C VAL A 78 1.76 5.20 -17.96
N GLY A 79 2.98 5.01 -17.45
CA GLY A 79 4.05 6.01 -17.53
C GLY A 79 4.46 6.38 -18.96
N GLU A 80 4.36 5.45 -19.91
CA GLU A 80 4.62 5.70 -21.33
C GLU A 80 3.50 6.51 -22.01
N ALA A 81 2.26 6.42 -21.50
CA ALA A 81 1.07 6.98 -22.14
C ALA A 81 0.58 8.30 -21.49
N ILE A 82 0.77 8.47 -20.18
CA ILE A 82 0.16 9.54 -19.39
C ILE A 82 0.62 10.94 -19.85
N HIS A 83 -0.35 11.85 -20.05
CA HIS A 83 -0.09 13.22 -20.50
C HIS A 83 -1.26 14.16 -20.18
N ALA A 84 -1.02 15.47 -20.24
CA ALA A 84 -2.08 16.46 -20.11
C ALA A 84 -3.15 16.29 -21.21
N GLY A 85 -4.42 16.39 -20.83
CA GLY A 85 -5.58 16.15 -21.70
C GLY A 85 -6.10 14.70 -21.67
N MET A 86 -5.40 13.77 -21.04
CA MET A 86 -5.88 12.40 -20.81
C MET A 86 -6.86 12.38 -19.64
N SER A 87 -7.95 11.62 -19.73
CA SER A 87 -8.84 11.37 -18.63
C SER A 87 -8.32 10.23 -17.72
N THR A 88 -8.71 10.23 -16.46
CA THR A 88 -8.39 9.12 -15.55
C THR A 88 -9.07 7.81 -15.99
N LEU A 89 -10.22 7.88 -16.67
CA LEU A 89 -10.86 6.71 -17.27
C LEU A 89 -10.00 6.07 -18.38
N GLU A 90 -9.24 6.85 -19.15
CA GLU A 90 -8.30 6.31 -20.15
C GLU A 90 -7.14 5.57 -19.48
N ILE A 91 -6.69 6.04 -18.29
CA ILE A 91 -5.70 5.32 -17.48
C ILE A 91 -6.25 3.97 -17.03
N ASP A 92 -7.50 3.90 -16.55
CA ASP A 92 -8.16 2.63 -16.21
C ASP A 92 -8.20 1.67 -17.39
N GLN A 93 -8.48 2.17 -18.60
CA GLN A 93 -8.50 1.34 -19.81
C GLN A 93 -7.11 0.78 -20.14
N ILE A 94 -6.04 1.58 -20.02
CA ILE A 94 -4.65 1.11 -20.21
C ILE A 94 -4.32 -0.02 -19.22
N CYS A 95 -4.67 0.14 -17.95
CA CYS A 95 -4.45 -0.87 -16.91
C CYS A 95 -5.17 -2.17 -17.22
N ARG A 96 -6.45 -2.11 -17.61
CA ARG A 96 -7.26 -3.28 -18.00
C ARG A 96 -6.70 -4.00 -19.20
N ASP A 97 -6.34 -3.26 -20.25
CA ASP A 97 -5.83 -3.83 -21.50
C ASP A 97 -4.51 -4.56 -21.26
N TYR A 98 -3.60 -3.93 -20.49
CA TYR A 98 -2.33 -4.55 -20.15
C TYR A 98 -2.54 -5.84 -19.33
N CYS A 99 -3.35 -5.79 -18.28
CA CYS A 99 -3.69 -6.94 -17.45
C CYS A 99 -4.27 -8.09 -18.27
N THR A 100 -5.29 -7.81 -19.08
CA THR A 100 -5.95 -8.80 -19.95
C THR A 100 -4.96 -9.45 -20.91
N LYS A 101 -4.10 -8.65 -21.55
CA LYS A 101 -3.06 -9.13 -22.47
C LYS A 101 -2.10 -10.11 -21.81
N HIS A 102 -1.86 -9.97 -20.51
CA HIS A 102 -0.93 -10.81 -19.73
C HIS A 102 -1.63 -11.90 -18.93
N GLY A 103 -2.94 -12.12 -19.15
CA GLY A 103 -3.72 -13.17 -18.47
C GLY A 103 -3.94 -12.91 -16.98
N ALA A 104 -3.80 -11.66 -16.56
CA ALA A 104 -4.02 -11.20 -15.19
C ALA A 104 -5.38 -10.50 -15.02
N THR A 105 -5.77 -10.23 -13.78
CA THR A 105 -7.02 -9.53 -13.42
C THR A 105 -6.71 -8.38 -12.46
N PRO A 106 -7.32 -7.19 -12.65
CA PRO A 106 -7.25 -6.10 -11.67
C PRO A 106 -7.93 -6.51 -10.36
N ALA A 107 -7.26 -6.30 -9.22
CA ALA A 107 -7.81 -6.67 -7.91
C ALA A 107 -8.81 -5.65 -7.36
N CYS A 108 -8.66 -4.37 -7.71
CA CYS A 108 -9.53 -3.30 -7.22
C CYS A 108 -10.97 -3.41 -7.77
N LEU A 109 -11.16 -3.94 -8.98
CA LEU A 109 -12.48 -4.00 -9.61
C LEU A 109 -13.45 -4.88 -8.80
N ASN A 110 -14.54 -4.26 -8.32
CA ASN A 110 -15.55 -4.86 -7.44
C ASN A 110 -15.00 -5.28 -6.06
N TYR A 111 -13.88 -4.71 -5.63
CA TYR A 111 -13.34 -4.96 -4.30
C TYR A 111 -14.19 -4.31 -3.21
N GLY A 112 -14.30 -4.98 -2.07
CA GLY A 112 -14.97 -4.47 -0.88
C GLY A 112 -16.47 -4.26 -1.06
N GLY A 113 -17.01 -3.26 -0.36
CA GLY A 113 -18.42 -2.94 -0.26
C GLY A 113 -19.08 -3.53 0.97
N ASP A 114 -19.87 -2.70 1.67
CA ASP A 114 -20.62 -3.04 2.88
C ASP A 114 -21.95 -2.27 2.94
N GLU A 115 -22.48 -2.00 4.15
CA GLU A 115 -23.72 -1.24 4.33
C GLU A 115 -23.56 0.25 4.01
N GLU A 116 -22.33 0.79 4.05
CA GLU A 116 -22.01 2.22 3.88
C GLU A 116 -21.28 2.50 2.57
N THR A 117 -20.50 1.57 2.06
CA THR A 117 -19.69 1.67 0.85
C THR A 117 -20.18 0.72 -0.23
N LYS A 118 -20.12 1.13 -1.50
CA LYS A 118 -20.33 0.22 -2.64
C LYS A 118 -19.01 -0.43 -3.03
N PRO A 119 -19.03 -1.60 -3.71
CA PRO A 119 -17.81 -2.16 -4.29
C PRO A 119 -17.07 -1.14 -5.16
N PHE A 120 -15.74 -1.12 -5.10
CA PHE A 120 -14.93 -0.19 -5.90
C PHE A 120 -15.20 -0.41 -7.41
N PRO A 121 -15.57 0.64 -8.16
CA PRO A 121 -16.16 0.44 -9.49
C PRO A 121 -15.15 0.26 -10.62
N MET A 122 -13.86 0.55 -10.38
CA MET A 122 -12.81 0.64 -11.39
C MET A 122 -11.67 -0.34 -11.11
N SER A 123 -10.72 -0.46 -12.03
CA SER A 123 -9.61 -1.40 -11.93
C SER A 123 -8.34 -0.82 -11.32
N VAL A 124 -8.27 0.48 -11.14
CA VAL A 124 -7.10 1.24 -10.67
C VAL A 124 -7.60 2.40 -9.84
N CYS A 125 -6.80 2.85 -8.87
CA CYS A 125 -7.04 4.11 -8.20
C CYS A 125 -6.22 5.22 -8.87
N THR A 126 -6.85 6.39 -9.07
CA THR A 126 -6.22 7.58 -9.71
C THR A 126 -6.47 8.79 -8.83
N SER A 127 -5.45 9.20 -8.07
CA SER A 127 -5.57 10.22 -7.02
C SER A 127 -4.82 11.48 -7.45
N ILE A 128 -5.56 12.54 -7.81
CA ILE A 128 -5.02 13.80 -8.35
C ILE A 128 -4.91 14.83 -7.22
N ASN A 129 -3.77 15.49 -7.10
CA ASN A 129 -3.50 16.64 -6.22
C ASN A 129 -3.90 16.39 -4.76
N GLU A 130 -5.03 16.96 -4.28
CA GLU A 130 -5.53 16.84 -2.90
C GLU A 130 -6.17 15.47 -2.60
N VAL A 131 -6.48 14.66 -3.61
CA VAL A 131 -6.93 13.28 -3.42
C VAL A 131 -5.74 12.45 -2.92
N VAL A 132 -5.87 11.93 -1.72
CA VAL A 132 -4.80 11.21 -1.02
C VAL A 132 -4.62 9.80 -1.57
N CYS A 133 -5.74 9.07 -1.70
CA CYS A 133 -5.80 7.72 -2.25
C CYS A 133 -7.23 7.34 -2.66
N HIS A 134 -7.37 6.16 -3.27
CA HIS A 134 -8.63 5.57 -3.71
C HIS A 134 -9.45 6.44 -4.67
N GLY A 135 -8.82 7.40 -5.37
CA GLY A 135 -9.47 8.21 -6.40
C GLY A 135 -10.08 7.32 -7.49
N ILE A 136 -11.35 7.58 -7.82
CA ILE A 136 -12.10 6.75 -8.78
C ILE A 136 -11.93 7.31 -10.19
N PRO A 137 -11.42 6.53 -11.16
CA PRO A 137 -11.31 6.97 -12.55
C PRO A 137 -12.65 7.43 -13.15
N LYS A 138 -12.65 8.64 -13.73
CA LYS A 138 -13.83 9.28 -14.35
C LYS A 138 -13.46 9.87 -15.72
N ALA A 139 -14.42 9.97 -16.61
CA ALA A 139 -14.22 10.56 -17.94
C ALA A 139 -14.05 12.09 -17.89
N GLU A 140 -14.64 12.72 -16.90
CA GLU A 140 -14.60 14.15 -16.63
C GLU A 140 -13.31 14.62 -15.94
N ASP A 141 -12.58 13.73 -15.25
CA ASP A 141 -11.32 14.03 -14.58
C ASP A 141 -10.18 14.05 -15.62
N ILE A 142 -10.00 15.19 -16.25
CA ILE A 142 -8.99 15.42 -17.29
C ILE A 142 -7.72 15.96 -16.65
N LEU A 143 -6.60 15.28 -16.86
CA LEU A 143 -5.29 15.72 -16.38
C LEU A 143 -4.87 17.04 -17.02
N GLU A 144 -4.46 18.00 -16.21
CA GLU A 144 -3.97 19.30 -16.63
C GLU A 144 -2.46 19.42 -16.40
N GLU A 145 -1.81 20.32 -17.15
CA GLU A 145 -0.41 20.62 -16.92
C GLU A 145 -0.22 21.23 -15.53
N GLY A 146 0.68 20.63 -14.74
CA GLY A 146 0.92 21.02 -13.35
C GLY A 146 0.28 20.09 -12.32
N ASP A 147 -0.55 19.15 -12.74
CA ASP A 147 -1.07 18.13 -11.85
C ASP A 147 0.03 17.15 -11.40
N ILE A 148 -0.16 16.65 -10.21
CA ILE A 148 0.49 15.42 -9.71
C ILE A 148 -0.58 14.36 -9.51
N ILE A 149 -0.32 13.14 -9.94
CA ILE A 149 -1.28 12.04 -9.81
C ILE A 149 -0.58 10.80 -9.29
N ASN A 150 -1.18 10.15 -8.30
CA ASN A 150 -0.86 8.77 -7.94
C ASN A 150 -1.71 7.82 -8.78
N VAL A 151 -1.07 6.80 -9.35
CA VAL A 151 -1.73 5.66 -9.99
C VAL A 151 -1.36 4.42 -9.21
N ASP A 152 -2.36 3.78 -8.62
CA ASP A 152 -2.23 2.67 -7.71
C ASP A 152 -2.96 1.45 -8.28
N PHE A 153 -2.20 0.38 -8.49
CA PHE A 153 -2.70 -0.80 -9.21
C PHE A 153 -2.28 -2.10 -8.55
N THR A 154 -3.26 -2.95 -8.29
CA THR A 154 -3.05 -4.30 -7.79
C THR A 154 -3.43 -5.34 -8.84
N THR A 155 -2.50 -6.26 -9.10
CA THR A 155 -2.65 -7.37 -10.06
C THR A 155 -2.97 -8.67 -9.34
N ILE A 156 -3.89 -9.47 -9.91
CA ILE A 156 -4.08 -10.89 -9.57
C ILE A 156 -3.59 -11.74 -10.76
N LEU A 157 -2.60 -12.60 -10.51
CA LEU A 157 -2.15 -13.59 -11.49
C LEU A 157 -2.02 -14.97 -10.83
N ASP A 158 -2.68 -15.98 -11.38
CA ASP A 158 -2.69 -17.36 -10.84
C ASP A 158 -3.10 -17.43 -9.35
N GLY A 159 -3.93 -16.50 -8.87
CA GLY A 159 -4.37 -16.40 -7.48
C GLY A 159 -3.37 -15.71 -6.55
N TYR A 160 -2.28 -15.12 -7.05
CA TYR A 160 -1.33 -14.31 -6.30
C TYR A 160 -1.52 -12.84 -6.58
N TYR A 161 -1.35 -12.02 -5.55
CA TYR A 161 -1.52 -10.57 -5.57
C TYR A 161 -0.16 -9.86 -5.56
N ALA A 162 -0.10 -8.75 -6.28
CA ALA A 162 1.02 -7.81 -6.22
C ALA A 162 0.48 -6.39 -6.34
N ASP A 163 0.99 -5.50 -5.53
CA ASP A 163 0.54 -4.13 -5.37
C ASP A 163 1.68 -3.13 -5.55
N ALA A 164 1.41 -2.00 -6.17
CA ALA A 164 2.33 -0.88 -6.23
C ALA A 164 1.63 0.39 -6.72
N SER A 165 2.13 1.54 -6.29
CA SER A 165 1.70 2.81 -6.82
C SER A 165 2.86 3.72 -7.23
N ARG A 166 2.59 4.60 -8.19
CA ARG A 166 3.56 5.60 -8.66
C ARG A 166 2.95 6.98 -8.77
N MET A 167 3.79 7.98 -8.49
CA MET A 167 3.47 9.37 -8.79
C MET A 167 3.92 9.74 -10.20
N TYR A 168 3.06 10.46 -10.90
CA TYR A 168 3.40 11.10 -12.17
C TYR A 168 3.17 12.61 -12.06
N ILE A 169 4.08 13.39 -12.65
CA ILE A 169 3.96 14.84 -12.76
C ILE A 169 3.57 15.15 -14.20
N ILE A 170 2.46 15.84 -14.39
CA ILE A 170 1.92 16.14 -15.71
C ILE A 170 2.52 17.46 -16.21
N GLY A 171 3.41 17.35 -17.18
CA GLY A 171 4.13 18.50 -17.73
C GLY A 171 5.01 19.22 -16.69
N LYS A 172 4.83 20.53 -16.51
CA LYS A 172 5.56 21.34 -15.52
C LYS A 172 4.65 21.66 -14.35
N THR A 173 5.12 21.37 -13.15
CA THR A 173 4.40 21.68 -11.91
C THR A 173 5.15 22.71 -11.06
N THR A 174 4.62 23.03 -9.87
CA THR A 174 5.28 23.97 -8.95
C THR A 174 6.44 23.29 -8.22
N PRO A 175 7.47 24.06 -7.78
CA PRO A 175 8.57 23.51 -7.00
C PRO A 175 8.11 22.80 -5.71
N GLU A 176 6.99 23.26 -5.12
CA GLU A 176 6.41 22.67 -3.92
C GLU A 176 5.85 21.27 -4.19
N LYS A 177 5.11 21.09 -5.31
CA LYS A 177 4.59 19.77 -5.72
C LYS A 177 5.73 18.84 -6.13
N GLU A 178 6.75 19.33 -6.87
CA GLU A 178 7.96 18.54 -7.18
C GLU A 178 8.66 18.06 -5.91
N GLN A 179 8.80 18.96 -4.91
CA GLN A 179 9.40 18.62 -3.62
C GLN A 179 8.56 17.57 -2.89
N LEU A 180 7.22 17.71 -2.87
CA LEU A 180 6.34 16.75 -2.22
C LEU A 180 6.52 15.35 -2.82
N VAL A 181 6.41 15.22 -4.15
CA VAL A 181 6.58 13.93 -4.86
C VAL A 181 7.94 13.29 -4.55
N ARG A 182 9.01 14.09 -4.59
CA ARG A 182 10.38 13.64 -4.27
C ARG A 182 10.51 13.20 -2.81
N VAL A 183 10.04 14.02 -1.86
CA VAL A 183 10.16 13.71 -0.42
C VAL A 183 9.32 12.48 -0.06
N THR A 184 8.18 12.27 -0.70
CA THR A 184 7.37 11.06 -0.50
C THR A 184 8.11 9.81 -0.99
N LYS A 185 8.80 9.89 -2.13
CA LYS A 185 9.67 8.80 -2.59
C LYS A 185 10.83 8.53 -1.62
N GLU A 186 11.47 9.59 -1.11
CA GLU A 186 12.50 9.48 -0.06
C GLU A 186 11.92 8.82 1.21
N CYS A 187 10.65 9.10 1.59
CA CYS A 187 9.98 8.45 2.71
C CYS A 187 9.82 6.94 2.47
N LEU A 188 9.42 6.51 1.27
CA LEU A 188 9.36 5.09 0.91
C LEU A 188 10.74 4.43 1.03
N GLU A 189 11.78 5.02 0.44
CA GLU A 189 13.16 4.50 0.46
C GLU A 189 13.69 4.36 1.90
N ILE A 190 13.48 5.38 2.75
CA ILE A 190 13.85 5.38 4.17
C ILE A 190 13.04 4.32 4.95
N GLY A 191 11.76 4.14 4.61
CA GLY A 191 10.93 3.07 5.16
C GLY A 191 11.49 1.69 4.85
N MET A 192 11.89 1.45 3.60
CA MET A 192 12.54 0.21 3.17
C MET A 192 13.88 -0.03 3.88
N GLU A 193 14.68 1.01 4.07
CA GLU A 193 15.95 0.90 4.82
C GLU A 193 15.74 0.59 6.32
N ALA A 194 14.62 1.05 6.90
CA ALA A 194 14.26 0.78 8.29
C ALA A 194 13.67 -0.63 8.48
N ALA A 195 13.06 -1.20 7.44
CA ALA A 195 12.49 -2.54 7.45
C ALA A 195 13.59 -3.60 7.48
N LYS A 196 13.91 -4.11 8.66
CA LYS A 196 14.99 -5.10 8.87
C LYS A 196 14.44 -6.42 9.40
N PRO A 197 15.03 -7.56 8.99
CA PRO A 197 14.62 -8.85 9.53
C PRO A 197 14.79 -8.89 11.05
N TRP A 198 13.79 -9.43 11.72
CA TRP A 198 13.74 -9.58 13.19
C TRP A 198 13.65 -8.26 13.97
N HIS A 199 13.27 -7.16 13.33
CA HIS A 199 12.91 -5.89 13.96
C HIS A 199 11.39 -5.68 13.87
N GLY A 200 10.88 -4.80 14.72
CA GLY A 200 9.44 -4.50 14.72
C GLY A 200 9.03 -3.63 13.55
N VAL A 201 7.86 -3.86 13.00
CA VAL A 201 7.29 -3.13 11.85
C VAL A 201 7.18 -1.63 12.11
N ASN A 202 7.00 -1.20 13.36
CA ASN A 202 6.85 0.22 13.73
C ASN A 202 8.13 1.05 13.52
N GLU A 203 9.29 0.43 13.30
CA GLU A 203 10.53 1.16 12.94
C GLU A 203 10.38 1.88 11.59
N ILE A 204 9.57 1.33 10.67
CA ILE A 204 9.25 1.92 9.36
C ILE A 204 8.61 3.29 9.55
N GLY A 205 7.49 3.36 10.26
CA GLY A 205 6.76 4.61 10.48
C GLY A 205 7.54 5.65 11.29
N LYS A 206 8.36 5.21 12.25
CA LYS A 206 9.27 6.09 13.00
C LYS A 206 10.26 6.79 12.07
N ALA A 207 10.84 6.04 11.12
CA ALA A 207 11.82 6.56 10.17
C ALA A 207 11.18 7.53 9.16
N ILE A 208 10.04 7.14 8.58
CA ILE A 208 9.26 7.93 7.62
C ILE A 208 8.84 9.26 8.24
N GLN A 209 8.16 9.23 9.41
CA GLN A 209 7.69 10.45 10.04
C GLN A 209 8.84 11.39 10.43
N LYS A 210 9.98 10.86 10.89
CA LYS A 210 11.16 11.66 11.17
C LYS A 210 11.67 12.41 9.94
N HIS A 211 11.55 11.80 8.75
CA HIS A 211 11.94 12.43 7.49
C HIS A 211 10.93 13.48 7.04
N ALA A 212 9.66 13.14 6.97
CA ALA A 212 8.58 14.06 6.57
C ALA A 212 8.52 15.33 7.44
N ASN A 213 8.76 15.19 8.75
CA ASN A 213 8.79 16.31 9.69
C ASN A 213 9.85 17.38 9.36
N LYS A 214 10.95 17.03 8.63
CA LYS A 214 11.97 18.01 8.22
C LYS A 214 11.42 19.01 7.19
N TYR A 215 10.38 18.61 6.48
CA TYR A 215 9.71 19.40 5.46
C TYR A 215 8.36 19.97 5.95
N HIS A 216 8.01 19.71 7.22
CA HIS A 216 6.71 20.08 7.81
C HIS A 216 5.51 19.42 7.13
N TYR A 217 5.70 18.26 6.52
CA TYR A 217 4.64 17.51 5.86
C TYR A 217 3.87 16.61 6.83
N GLY A 218 2.56 16.45 6.57
CA GLY A 218 1.68 15.55 7.29
C GLY A 218 1.82 14.12 6.80
N VAL A 219 2.07 13.18 7.72
CA VAL A 219 2.01 11.73 7.41
C VAL A 219 0.62 11.24 7.76
N VAL A 220 -0.13 10.73 6.80
CA VAL A 220 -1.49 10.21 7.00
C VAL A 220 -1.50 9.09 8.04
N ARG A 221 -2.56 9.02 8.87
CA ARG A 221 -2.64 8.11 10.02
C ARG A 221 -3.83 7.16 9.99
N ASP A 222 -4.80 7.47 9.14
CA ASP A 222 -6.05 6.71 9.03
C ASP A 222 -5.92 5.53 8.05
N LEU A 223 -4.80 5.47 7.33
CA LEU A 223 -4.44 4.48 6.33
C LEU A 223 -3.04 3.93 6.62
N CYS A 224 -2.77 2.73 6.13
CA CYS A 224 -1.50 2.03 6.36
C CYS A 224 -1.17 1.10 5.20
N GLY A 225 0.07 0.68 5.08
CA GLY A 225 0.47 -0.46 4.28
C GLY A 225 0.06 -1.78 4.93
N HIS A 226 0.19 -2.86 4.22
CA HIS A 226 -0.36 -4.16 4.60
C HIS A 226 0.48 -5.34 4.08
N GLY A 227 0.26 -6.51 4.66
CA GLY A 227 0.70 -7.76 4.04
C GLY A 227 -0.06 -8.00 2.74
N VAL A 228 0.59 -8.64 1.76
CA VAL A 228 0.02 -8.93 0.44
C VAL A 228 0.57 -10.25 -0.11
N GLY A 229 -0.13 -10.83 -1.07
CA GLY A 229 0.39 -11.95 -1.84
C GLY A 229 -0.56 -13.12 -2.01
N ASN A 230 -1.05 -13.74 -0.95
CA ASN A 230 -2.10 -14.76 -1.03
C ASN A 230 -3.50 -14.13 -1.03
N HIS A 231 -3.61 -12.96 -0.41
CA HIS A 231 -4.80 -12.11 -0.41
C HIS A 231 -4.38 -10.68 -0.73
N PHE A 232 -5.33 -9.82 -1.08
CA PHE A 232 -5.08 -8.42 -1.35
C PHE A 232 -4.53 -7.73 -0.09
N HIS A 233 -5.23 -7.87 1.03
CA HIS A 233 -4.81 -7.32 2.32
C HIS A 233 -4.63 -8.44 3.34
N GLU A 234 -3.45 -8.47 3.96
CA GLU A 234 -3.05 -9.39 5.02
C GLU A 234 -2.37 -8.61 6.16
N GLU A 235 -2.16 -9.25 7.31
CA GLU A 235 -1.21 -8.74 8.30
C GLU A 235 0.24 -8.77 7.76
N PRO A 236 1.13 -7.88 8.23
CA PRO A 236 0.92 -6.85 9.26
C PRO A 236 0.29 -5.57 8.68
N GLU A 237 -0.36 -4.78 9.56
CA GLU A 237 -0.55 -3.35 9.27
C GLU A 237 0.82 -2.64 9.35
N VAL A 238 1.15 -1.85 8.32
CA VAL A 238 2.41 -1.11 8.21
C VAL A 238 2.13 0.39 8.31
N ALA A 239 2.08 0.91 9.53
CA ALA A 239 1.86 2.34 9.72
C ALA A 239 3.08 3.17 9.26
N HIS A 240 2.81 4.28 8.57
CA HIS A 240 3.85 5.18 8.06
C HIS A 240 4.19 6.32 9.04
N PHE A 241 3.50 6.39 10.17
CA PHE A 241 3.75 7.35 11.24
C PHE A 241 4.25 6.64 12.51
N SER A 242 4.86 7.42 13.41
CA SER A 242 5.44 6.87 14.65
C SER A 242 4.37 6.33 15.59
N GLN A 243 4.40 5.03 15.83
CA GLN A 243 3.56 4.33 16.80
C GLN A 243 4.34 3.97 18.07
N ARG A 244 3.59 3.66 19.14
CA ARG A 244 4.18 3.14 20.40
C ARG A 244 4.50 1.66 20.26
N GLY A 245 5.59 1.23 20.90
CA GLY A 245 6.04 -0.16 20.86
C GLY A 245 6.77 -0.51 19.57
N GLU A 246 7.05 -1.78 19.39
CA GLU A 246 7.80 -2.29 18.24
C GLU A 246 6.87 -2.81 17.13
N GLY A 247 5.65 -3.25 17.47
CA GLY A 247 4.75 -3.94 16.56
C GLY A 247 5.20 -5.36 16.24
N MET A 248 4.55 -5.98 15.26
CA MET A 248 4.88 -7.32 14.80
C MET A 248 6.31 -7.39 14.26
N LEU A 249 7.03 -8.47 14.58
CA LEU A 249 8.35 -8.72 14.03
C LEU A 249 8.28 -9.03 12.54
N LEU A 250 9.11 -8.36 11.75
CA LEU A 250 9.32 -8.69 10.34
C LEU A 250 10.24 -9.92 10.24
N VAL A 251 9.68 -11.00 9.70
CA VAL A 251 10.36 -12.30 9.61
C VAL A 251 10.63 -12.61 8.14
N PRO A 252 11.80 -13.17 7.80
CA PRO A 252 12.09 -13.61 6.43
C PRO A 252 11.00 -14.50 5.85
N GLY A 253 10.56 -14.20 4.63
CA GLY A 253 9.44 -14.83 3.94
C GLY A 253 8.11 -14.07 4.04
N MET A 254 8.00 -13.01 4.84
CA MET A 254 6.86 -12.11 4.81
C MET A 254 6.88 -11.24 3.56
N VAL A 255 5.70 -10.99 2.99
CA VAL A 255 5.49 -10.06 1.88
C VAL A 255 4.50 -8.99 2.33
N PHE A 256 4.85 -7.72 2.13
CA PHE A 256 4.07 -6.58 2.60
C PHE A 256 4.34 -5.33 1.77
N THR A 257 3.47 -4.32 1.86
CA THR A 257 3.66 -3.02 1.21
C THR A 257 4.28 -2.00 2.17
N ILE A 258 4.99 -1.04 1.60
CA ILE A 258 5.29 0.26 2.21
C ILE A 258 4.80 1.31 1.23
N GLU A 259 3.87 2.16 1.67
CA GLU A 259 3.09 3.06 0.82
C GLU A 259 2.81 4.41 1.51
N PRO A 260 3.82 5.17 1.91
CA PRO A 260 3.62 6.40 2.66
C PRO A 260 2.78 7.42 1.89
N MET A 261 1.64 7.80 2.45
CA MET A 261 0.81 8.93 2.01
C MET A 261 1.25 10.17 2.77
N ILE A 262 1.79 11.14 2.04
CA ILE A 262 2.38 12.38 2.58
C ILE A 262 1.61 13.58 2.06
N ASN A 263 0.98 14.32 2.97
CA ASN A 263 0.27 15.56 2.66
C ASN A 263 1.19 16.77 2.78
N MET A 264 1.08 17.72 1.88
CA MET A 264 1.83 18.98 1.95
C MET A 264 1.48 19.79 3.20
N GLY A 265 0.26 19.63 3.73
CA GLY A 265 -0.27 20.30 4.91
C GLY A 265 -0.54 19.36 6.07
N THR A 266 -1.80 19.31 6.53
CA THR A 266 -2.22 18.46 7.64
C THR A 266 -2.15 16.97 7.31
N TRP A 267 -1.92 16.14 8.33
CA TRP A 267 -2.00 14.66 8.19
C TRP A 267 -3.44 14.13 8.14
N ARG A 268 -4.43 14.99 8.41
CA ARG A 268 -5.84 14.60 8.51
C ARG A 268 -6.45 14.45 7.14
N VAL A 269 -7.34 13.49 7.04
CA VAL A 269 -8.06 13.13 5.83
C VAL A 269 -9.53 12.87 6.14
N PHE A 270 -10.37 12.88 5.12
CA PHE A 270 -11.76 12.45 5.19
C PHE A 270 -12.17 11.78 3.88
N VAL A 271 -13.21 10.96 3.93
CA VAL A 271 -13.83 10.41 2.73
C VAL A 271 -14.68 11.51 2.09
N ASP A 272 -14.53 11.69 0.78
CA ASP A 272 -15.30 12.70 0.04
C ASP A 272 -16.80 12.40 0.15
N ALA A 273 -17.55 13.40 0.62
CA ALA A 273 -19.00 13.28 0.77
C ALA A 273 -19.75 13.25 -0.57
N ASP A 274 -19.12 13.73 -1.64
CA ASP A 274 -19.68 13.75 -3.00
C ASP A 274 -19.34 12.46 -3.77
N ASP A 275 -18.47 11.60 -3.25
CA ASP A 275 -18.21 10.28 -3.82
C ASP A 275 -19.38 9.32 -3.53
N PRO A 276 -20.13 8.89 -4.56
CA PRO A 276 -21.29 8.01 -4.40
C PRO A 276 -20.94 6.57 -4.03
N TYR A 277 -19.65 6.21 -4.01
CA TYR A 277 -19.13 4.90 -3.67
C TYR A 277 -18.52 4.86 -2.26
N GLY A 278 -18.08 6.01 -1.72
CA GLY A 278 -17.53 6.13 -0.39
C GLY A 278 -16.06 5.70 -0.27
N TRP A 279 -15.26 5.89 -1.32
CA TRP A 279 -13.85 5.47 -1.38
C TRP A 279 -12.84 6.62 -1.43
N GLU A 280 -13.13 7.71 -2.16
CA GLU A 280 -12.17 8.79 -2.39
C GLU A 280 -11.79 9.47 -1.08
N VAL A 281 -10.50 9.48 -0.76
CA VAL A 281 -9.95 10.11 0.45
C VAL A 281 -9.26 11.41 0.09
N ILE A 282 -9.66 12.50 0.74
CA ILE A 282 -9.16 13.85 0.47
C ILE A 282 -8.43 14.39 1.71
N SER A 283 -7.39 15.21 1.50
CA SER A 283 -6.72 15.95 2.58
C SER A 283 -7.65 17.02 3.19
N GLU A 284 -7.68 17.13 4.55
CA GLU A 284 -8.61 18.01 5.27
C GLU A 284 -8.45 19.49 4.89
N ASP A 285 -7.26 19.91 4.49
CA ASP A 285 -6.93 21.29 4.12
C ASP A 285 -6.83 21.52 2.61
N GLU A 286 -7.26 20.54 1.81
CA GLU A 286 -7.26 20.58 0.34
C GLU A 286 -5.84 20.85 -0.25
N MET A 287 -4.78 20.62 0.54
CA MET A 287 -3.41 20.71 0.07
C MET A 287 -3.01 19.42 -0.65
N PRO A 288 -2.10 19.48 -1.65
CA PRO A 288 -1.66 18.30 -2.38
C PRO A 288 -1.13 17.18 -1.49
N SER A 289 -1.40 15.95 -1.89
CA SER A 289 -0.88 14.71 -1.33
C SER A 289 -0.05 13.94 -2.37
N ALA A 290 0.84 13.09 -1.92
CA ALA A 290 1.59 12.15 -2.75
C ALA A 290 1.73 10.81 -2.04
N GLN A 291 1.75 9.73 -2.84
CA GLN A 291 1.97 8.35 -2.40
C GLN A 291 2.92 7.64 -3.36
N TRP A 292 3.83 6.85 -2.81
CA TRP A 292 4.59 5.85 -3.56
C TRP A 292 4.47 4.53 -2.85
N GLU A 293 4.34 3.45 -3.58
CA GLU A 293 4.19 2.14 -3.00
C GLU A 293 5.01 1.08 -3.70
N HIS A 294 5.52 0.14 -2.89
CA HIS A 294 6.18 -1.08 -3.36
C HIS A 294 5.71 -2.30 -2.59
N THR A 295 5.53 -3.42 -3.29
CA THR A 295 5.47 -4.75 -2.67
C THR A 295 6.89 -5.23 -2.38
N LEU A 296 7.12 -5.66 -1.15
CA LEU A 296 8.42 -6.02 -0.60
C LEU A 296 8.41 -7.44 -0.03
N LEU A 297 9.46 -8.21 -0.31
CA LEU A 297 9.74 -9.47 0.37
C LEU A 297 10.79 -9.24 1.46
N MET A 298 10.49 -9.60 2.70
CA MET A 298 11.50 -9.66 3.75
C MET A 298 12.42 -10.84 3.53
N THR A 299 13.72 -10.56 3.41
CA THR A 299 14.79 -11.56 3.30
C THR A 299 15.63 -11.60 4.58
N GLU A 300 16.61 -12.50 4.68
CA GLU A 300 17.57 -12.53 5.80
C GLU A 300 18.49 -11.29 5.85
N HIS A 301 18.54 -10.48 4.78
CA HIS A 301 19.49 -9.36 4.65
C HIS A 301 18.79 -7.99 4.57
N GLY A 302 17.48 -7.95 4.55
CA GLY A 302 16.66 -6.76 4.36
C GLY A 302 15.53 -7.02 3.39
N VAL A 303 14.92 -5.97 2.85
CA VAL A 303 13.83 -6.11 1.90
C VAL A 303 14.33 -6.27 0.46
N GLU A 304 13.62 -7.06 -0.30
CA GLU A 304 13.71 -7.17 -1.75
C GLU A 304 12.46 -6.56 -2.36
N VAL A 305 12.60 -5.64 -3.32
CA VAL A 305 11.47 -5.04 -4.04
C VAL A 305 10.95 -6.02 -5.09
N LEU A 306 9.66 -6.35 -5.04
CA LEU A 306 9.02 -7.25 -5.98
C LEU A 306 8.21 -6.48 -7.05
N SER A 307 7.39 -5.49 -6.63
CA SER A 307 6.62 -4.61 -7.50
C SER A 307 6.89 -3.15 -7.15
N TRP A 308 7.02 -2.28 -8.17
CA TRP A 308 7.35 -0.86 -7.99
C TRP A 308 6.74 0.05 -9.05
#